data_17dfc20ee50d4af4896455291e76d9f9
#
_entry.id   17dfc20ee50d4af4896455291e76d9f9
#
_cell.length_a   1.000
_cell.length_b   1.000
_cell.length_c   1.000
_cell.angle_alpha   90.00
_cell.angle_beta   90.00
_cell.angle_gamma   90.00
#
_symmetry.space_group_name_H-M   'P 1'
#
loop_
_entity.id
_entity.type
_entity.pdbx_description
1 polymer ?
#
loop_
_entity_poly.entity_id
_entity_poly.type
_entity_poly.pdbx_seq_one_letter_code
_entity_poly.pdbx_strand_id
1 'polypeptide(L)'
;MLRAFIMALGLCISLAACSTPNFKTPVSWRYGTGSNIDETWTTNVEFYRGGTFIGGYPGGGVGPGVSVKRITQKRYYWAGGGGLPVDGMPVPDRAIIEMVSSYDRKRYRIKVDLPADLAQQMQQRYQIGERLDQRNRLYFGLAPGSYYEVVLMGRGLGVSPDLLLARGIAEEVTDDWYDKKVPVARQYGIDDFDKEYGDLFKQYPIPLGMDWAPIMDAYRANQPKTDQQPIK
;
A
#
# COMPACT_ATOMS: atom_id res chain seq x y z
N MET A 1 -36.93 -60.41 33.27
CA MET A 1 -36.80 -60.11 31.86
C MET A 1 -36.57 -58.59 31.74
N LEU A 2 -35.31 -58.17 31.61
CA LEU A 2 -34.92 -56.75 31.62
C LEU A 2 -34.41 -56.43 30.23
N ARG A 3 -35.14 -55.60 29.49
CA ARG A 3 -34.72 -55.14 28.16
C ARG A 3 -33.93 -53.87 28.33
N ALA A 4 -32.63 -53.94 28.05
CA ALA A 4 -31.75 -52.79 27.96
C ALA A 4 -31.97 -52.02 26.66
N PHE A 5 -32.33 -50.74 26.76
CA PHE A 5 -32.35 -49.78 25.64
C PHE A 5 -30.98 -49.14 25.57
N ILE A 6 -30.23 -49.42 24.51
CA ILE A 6 -28.99 -48.69 24.17
C ILE A 6 -29.38 -47.52 23.29
N MET A 7 -29.30 -46.29 23.82
CA MET A 7 -29.34 -45.06 23.06
C MET A 7 -27.97 -44.81 22.45
N ALA A 8 -27.86 -44.95 21.14
CA ALA A 8 -26.69 -44.49 20.38
C ALA A 8 -26.80 -42.97 20.17
N LEU A 9 -25.99 -42.21 20.89
CA LEU A 9 -25.86 -40.77 20.72
C LEU A 9 -24.92 -40.52 19.54
N GLY A 10 -25.48 -40.24 18.38
CA GLY A 10 -24.73 -39.86 17.18
C GLY A 10 -24.18 -38.46 17.34
N LEU A 11 -22.89 -38.34 17.58
CA LEU A 11 -22.14 -37.06 17.58
C LEU A 11 -21.89 -36.60 16.13
N CYS A 12 -22.76 -35.76 15.59
CA CYS A 12 -22.53 -35.08 14.33
C CYS A 12 -21.47 -33.99 14.52
N ILE A 13 -20.21 -34.32 14.30
CA ILE A 13 -19.13 -33.33 14.15
C ILE A 13 -19.31 -32.71 12.79
N SER A 14 -19.94 -31.56 12.71
CA SER A 14 -19.95 -30.72 11.53
C SER A 14 -18.54 -30.11 11.35
N LEU A 15 -17.72 -30.75 10.54
CA LEU A 15 -16.50 -30.16 10.01
C LEU A 15 -16.91 -28.98 9.11
N ALA A 16 -16.93 -27.78 9.67
CA ALA A 16 -16.93 -26.56 8.88
C ALA A 16 -15.58 -26.49 8.13
N ALA A 17 -15.56 -27.12 6.96
CA ALA A 17 -14.45 -26.91 6.02
C ALA A 17 -14.47 -25.44 5.63
N CYS A 18 -13.56 -24.64 6.19
CA CYS A 18 -13.20 -23.35 5.62
C CYS A 18 -12.68 -23.64 4.21
N SER A 19 -13.57 -23.63 3.22
CA SER A 19 -13.19 -23.67 1.83
C SER A 19 -12.49 -22.34 1.52
N THR A 20 -11.16 -22.34 1.53
CA THR A 20 -10.40 -21.28 0.89
C THR A 20 -10.90 -21.15 -0.55
N PRO A 21 -11.32 -19.95 -0.98
CA PRO A 21 -11.77 -19.75 -2.35
C PRO A 21 -10.64 -20.19 -3.29
N ASN A 22 -10.88 -21.26 -4.02
CA ASN A 22 -9.92 -21.78 -4.98
C ASN A 22 -10.02 -20.90 -6.23
N PHE A 23 -9.28 -19.80 -6.27
CA PHE A 23 -9.23 -18.92 -7.43
C PHE A 23 -8.60 -19.70 -8.59
N LYS A 24 -9.43 -20.19 -9.49
CA LYS A 24 -9.02 -20.98 -10.66
C LYS A 24 -8.14 -20.20 -11.64
N THR A 25 -8.06 -18.88 -11.51
CA THR A 25 -7.26 -18.04 -12.40
C THR A 25 -6.30 -17.20 -11.55
N PRO A 26 -4.99 -17.26 -11.78
CA PRO A 26 -4.03 -16.39 -11.13
C PRO A 26 -4.38 -14.93 -11.41
N VAL A 27 -4.40 -14.09 -10.38
CA VAL A 27 -4.57 -12.65 -10.54
C VAL A 27 -3.22 -12.08 -10.94
N SER A 28 -3.15 -11.46 -12.12
CA SER A 28 -1.98 -10.67 -12.49
C SER A 28 -2.05 -9.34 -11.75
N TRP A 29 -1.15 -9.13 -10.82
CA TRP A 29 -1.09 -7.91 -10.02
C TRP A 29 0.34 -7.35 -9.98
N ARG A 30 0.45 -6.13 -9.54
CA ARG A 30 1.72 -5.44 -9.32
C ARG A 30 1.67 -4.63 -8.05
N TYR A 31 2.81 -4.30 -7.50
CA TYR A 31 2.87 -3.32 -6.43
C TYR A 31 3.66 -2.09 -6.84
N GLY A 32 3.52 -1.01 -6.08
CA GLY A 32 4.31 0.20 -6.21
C GLY A 32 4.44 0.89 -4.86
N THR A 33 5.49 1.68 -4.73
CA THR A 33 5.77 2.49 -3.55
C THR A 33 6.05 3.92 -3.97
N GLY A 34 5.89 4.90 -3.11
CA GLY A 34 6.25 6.28 -3.41
C GLY A 34 5.62 7.28 -2.45
N SER A 35 5.60 8.56 -2.86
CA SER A 35 5.08 9.64 -2.03
C SER A 35 4.16 10.56 -2.80
N ASN A 36 3.42 11.40 -2.07
CA ASN A 36 2.62 12.47 -2.64
C ASN A 36 3.47 13.69 -3.05
N ILE A 37 4.54 14.00 -2.34
CA ILE A 37 5.42 15.15 -2.60
C ILE A 37 6.89 14.90 -2.31
N ASP A 38 7.21 13.92 -1.46
CA ASP A 38 8.54 13.67 -0.93
C ASP A 38 9.33 12.73 -1.86
N GLU A 39 10.63 12.78 -1.78
CA GLU A 39 11.49 11.73 -2.29
C GLU A 39 11.54 10.60 -1.25
N THR A 40 11.23 9.39 -1.69
CA THR A 40 11.24 8.23 -0.81
C THR A 40 12.06 7.10 -1.39
N TRP A 41 12.72 6.34 -0.51
CA TRP A 41 13.50 5.16 -0.87
C TRP A 41 12.83 3.94 -0.27
N THR A 42 12.51 2.96 -1.08
CA THR A 42 12.02 1.69 -0.59
C THR A 42 13.20 0.82 -0.18
N THR A 43 13.25 0.39 1.07
CA THR A 43 14.36 -0.38 1.61
C THR A 43 14.03 -1.84 1.83
N ASN A 44 12.75 -2.17 2.02
CA ASN A 44 12.28 -3.54 2.14
C ASN A 44 10.84 -3.68 1.68
N VAL A 45 10.51 -4.81 1.07
CA VAL A 45 9.16 -5.20 0.66
C VAL A 45 8.97 -6.66 0.97
N GLU A 46 7.97 -6.98 1.77
CA GLU A 46 7.62 -8.36 2.12
C GLU A 46 6.11 -8.55 1.96
N PHE A 47 5.74 -9.66 1.34
CA PHE A 47 4.35 -10.09 1.20
C PHE A 47 4.16 -11.46 1.86
N TYR A 48 3.01 -11.59 2.52
CA TYR A 48 2.62 -12.80 3.25
C TYR A 48 1.24 -13.24 2.84
N ARG A 49 0.99 -14.56 2.97
CA ARG A 49 -0.33 -15.16 2.85
C ARG A 49 -0.48 -16.31 3.83
N GLY A 50 -1.53 -16.26 4.65
CA GLY A 50 -1.73 -17.25 5.71
C GLY A 50 -0.55 -17.35 6.68
N GLY A 51 0.12 -16.22 6.96
CA GLY A 51 1.32 -16.16 7.80
C GLY A 51 2.62 -16.62 7.14
N THR A 52 2.56 -17.13 5.91
CA THR A 52 3.74 -17.59 5.16
C THR A 52 4.26 -16.48 4.26
N PHE A 53 5.57 -16.24 4.27
CA PHE A 53 6.23 -15.35 3.31
C PHE A 53 6.08 -15.90 1.89
N ILE A 54 5.53 -15.09 0.99
CA ILE A 54 5.28 -15.50 -0.40
C ILE A 54 6.20 -14.79 -1.40
N GLY A 55 6.86 -13.71 -0.98
CA GLY A 55 7.82 -13.00 -1.80
C GLY A 55 8.02 -11.58 -1.32
N GLY A 56 9.03 -10.93 -1.90
CA GLY A 56 9.40 -9.57 -1.54
C GLY A 56 10.68 -9.17 -2.26
N TYR A 57 11.14 -7.96 -1.96
CA TYR A 57 12.36 -7.42 -2.53
C TYR A 57 13.15 -6.66 -1.45
N PRO A 58 14.36 -7.10 -1.11
CA PRO A 58 15.22 -6.37 -0.21
C PRO A 58 15.86 -5.19 -0.96
N GLY A 59 15.38 -4.01 -0.71
CA GLY A 59 16.04 -2.77 -1.13
C GLY A 59 15.61 -2.16 -2.45
N GLY A 60 15.87 -0.90 -2.60
CA GLY A 60 16.34 -0.20 -3.74
C GLY A 60 15.38 0.37 -4.78
N GLY A 61 14.26 0.91 -4.43
CA GLY A 61 13.53 1.80 -5.34
C GLY A 61 13.60 3.25 -4.87
N VAL A 62 14.14 4.15 -5.72
CA VAL A 62 14.03 5.59 -5.49
C VAL A 62 12.67 6.03 -6.03
N GLY A 63 11.89 6.71 -5.20
CA GLY A 63 10.69 7.39 -5.64
C GLY A 63 11.03 8.61 -6.51
N PRO A 64 10.04 9.28 -7.10
CA PRO A 64 10.29 10.56 -7.73
C PRO A 64 10.79 11.55 -6.69
N GLY A 65 11.68 12.45 -7.09
CA GLY A 65 12.16 13.52 -6.23
C GLY A 65 11.06 14.46 -5.74
N VAL A 66 11.43 15.41 -4.89
CA VAL A 66 10.51 16.40 -4.34
C VAL A 66 9.76 17.14 -5.46
N SER A 67 8.45 17.14 -5.38
CA SER A 67 7.63 17.78 -6.39
C SER A 67 7.30 19.23 -6.06
N VAL A 68 8.18 20.14 -6.45
CA VAL A 68 7.97 21.59 -6.29
C VAL A 68 6.59 22.03 -6.81
N LYS A 69 6.20 21.56 -7.98
CA LYS A 69 4.89 21.89 -8.57
C LYS A 69 3.71 21.47 -7.71
N ARG A 70 3.73 20.27 -7.13
CA ARG A 70 2.66 19.80 -6.27
C ARG A 70 2.59 20.58 -4.97
N ILE A 71 3.73 20.94 -4.41
CA ILE A 71 3.83 21.74 -3.18
C ILE A 71 3.29 23.14 -3.40
N THR A 72 3.79 23.86 -4.41
CA THR A 72 3.40 25.26 -4.69
C THR A 72 1.93 25.41 -5.11
N GLN A 73 1.41 24.41 -5.84
CA GLN A 73 0.00 24.41 -6.28
C GLN A 73 -0.96 23.73 -5.31
N LYS A 74 -0.45 23.15 -4.20
CA LYS A 74 -1.23 22.36 -3.23
C LYS A 74 -2.07 21.26 -3.88
N ARG A 75 -1.51 20.61 -4.91
CA ARG A 75 -2.18 19.54 -5.67
C ARG A 75 -1.54 18.21 -5.33
N TYR A 76 -1.98 17.61 -4.24
CA TYR A 76 -1.40 16.40 -3.69
C TYR A 76 -2.09 15.14 -4.22
N TYR A 77 -1.30 14.19 -4.67
CA TYR A 77 -1.74 12.87 -5.12
C TYR A 77 -0.57 11.89 -5.06
N TRP A 78 -0.89 10.62 -4.90
CA TRP A 78 0.13 9.58 -4.90
C TRP A 78 0.77 9.48 -6.28
N ALA A 79 2.08 9.53 -6.32
CA ALA A 79 2.86 9.47 -7.55
C ALA A 79 4.16 8.70 -7.36
N GLY A 80 4.71 8.25 -8.45
CA GLY A 80 5.99 7.58 -8.52
C GLY A 80 5.91 6.08 -8.30
N GLY A 81 7.08 5.53 -8.13
CA GLY A 81 7.30 4.13 -7.88
C GLY A 81 6.91 3.21 -9.04
N GLY A 82 7.91 2.74 -9.76
CA GLY A 82 7.72 1.62 -10.67
C GLY A 82 7.24 0.43 -9.85
N GLY A 83 6.02 -0.05 -10.12
CA GLY A 83 5.61 -1.32 -9.53
C GLY A 83 6.29 -2.45 -10.25
N LEU A 84 6.91 -3.34 -9.52
CA LEU A 84 7.39 -4.59 -10.10
C LEU A 84 6.20 -5.52 -10.33
N PRO A 85 6.10 -6.16 -11.48
CA PRO A 85 5.16 -7.23 -11.67
C PRO A 85 5.51 -8.38 -10.71
N VAL A 86 4.51 -9.00 -10.15
CA VAL A 86 4.64 -10.16 -9.26
C VAL A 86 3.95 -11.36 -9.91
N ASP A 87 4.37 -11.65 -11.14
CA ASP A 87 3.77 -12.71 -11.95
C ASP A 87 3.85 -14.06 -11.23
N GLY A 88 2.70 -14.72 -11.14
CA GLY A 88 2.57 -16.01 -10.47
C GLY A 88 2.53 -15.96 -8.94
N MET A 89 2.75 -14.80 -8.31
CA MET A 89 2.65 -14.68 -6.87
C MET A 89 1.16 -14.59 -6.46
N PRO A 90 0.73 -15.35 -5.45
CA PRO A 90 -0.61 -15.21 -4.89
C PRO A 90 -0.85 -13.78 -4.39
N VAL A 91 -2.10 -13.31 -4.43
CA VAL A 91 -2.47 -12.02 -3.81
C VAL A 91 -2.24 -12.12 -2.31
N PRO A 92 -1.46 -11.20 -1.70
CA PRO A 92 -1.15 -11.25 -0.27
C PRO A 92 -2.35 -10.90 0.59
N ASP A 93 -2.35 -11.38 1.85
CA ASP A 93 -3.24 -10.95 2.91
C ASP A 93 -2.55 -10.04 3.94
N ARG A 94 -1.22 -9.90 3.83
CA ARG A 94 -0.41 -9.02 4.66
C ARG A 94 0.81 -8.51 3.91
N ALA A 95 1.19 -7.25 4.18
CA ALA A 95 2.40 -6.64 3.65
C ALA A 95 3.21 -5.93 4.75
N ILE A 96 4.54 -5.96 4.60
CA ILE A 96 5.48 -5.15 5.38
C ILE A 96 6.35 -4.40 4.38
N ILE A 97 6.27 -3.07 4.43
CA ILE A 97 7.00 -2.19 3.52
C ILE A 97 7.84 -1.23 4.35
N GLU A 98 9.13 -1.13 4.05
CA GLU A 98 9.99 -0.13 4.66
C GLU A 98 10.42 0.91 3.64
N MET A 99 10.31 2.16 4.04
CA MET A 99 10.64 3.32 3.20
C MET A 99 11.36 4.38 4.03
N VAL A 100 12.31 5.06 3.41
CA VAL A 100 12.92 6.28 3.94
C VAL A 100 12.19 7.49 3.38
N SER A 101 11.86 8.45 4.23
CA SER A 101 11.40 9.78 3.88
C SER A 101 12.59 10.73 3.89
N SER A 102 12.84 11.42 2.77
CA SER A 102 13.91 12.42 2.71
C SER A 102 13.54 13.66 3.53
N TYR A 103 12.29 14.05 3.53
CA TYR A 103 11.79 15.16 4.36
C TYR A 103 11.97 14.92 5.85
N ASP A 104 11.54 13.75 6.35
CA ASP A 104 11.63 13.40 7.79
C ASP A 104 13.03 12.94 8.18
N ARG A 105 13.88 12.54 7.22
CA ARG A 105 15.20 11.91 7.41
C ARG A 105 15.13 10.66 8.30
N LYS A 106 14.05 9.91 8.12
CA LYS A 106 13.71 8.74 8.91
C LYS A 106 13.31 7.59 8.03
N ARG A 107 13.50 6.38 8.55
CA ARG A 107 13.00 5.16 7.96
C ARG A 107 11.74 4.73 8.69
N TYR A 108 10.74 4.34 7.92
CA TYR A 108 9.43 3.95 8.43
C TYR A 108 9.06 2.57 7.93
N ARG A 109 8.28 1.86 8.75
CA ARG A 109 7.73 0.54 8.46
C ARG A 109 6.21 0.61 8.46
N ILE A 110 5.62 0.25 7.33
CA ILE A 110 4.19 0.05 7.14
C ILE A 110 3.92 -1.45 7.32
N LYS A 111 3.16 -1.82 8.34
CA LYS A 111 2.64 -3.17 8.54
C LYS A 111 1.14 -3.12 8.33
N VAL A 112 0.62 -3.90 7.39
CA VAL A 112 -0.80 -3.86 7.06
C VAL A 112 -1.35 -5.24 6.75
N ASP A 113 -2.50 -5.55 7.33
CA ASP A 113 -3.33 -6.66 6.92
C ASP A 113 -4.23 -6.17 5.79
N LEU A 114 -4.31 -6.95 4.72
CA LEU A 114 -5.03 -6.62 3.51
C LEU A 114 -6.40 -7.30 3.48
N PRO A 115 -7.41 -6.74 2.81
CA PRO A 115 -8.74 -7.32 2.76
C PRO A 115 -8.74 -8.77 2.26
N ALA A 116 -9.52 -9.62 2.90
CA ALA A 116 -9.61 -11.04 2.52
C ALA A 116 -10.13 -11.25 1.08
N ASP A 117 -10.92 -10.31 0.58
CA ASP A 117 -11.48 -10.28 -0.77
C ASP A 117 -10.61 -9.49 -1.78
N LEU A 118 -9.39 -9.10 -1.41
CA LEU A 118 -8.52 -8.28 -2.26
C LEU A 118 -8.32 -8.87 -3.65
N ALA A 119 -8.16 -10.19 -3.76
CA ALA A 119 -8.05 -10.87 -5.05
C ALA A 119 -9.31 -10.70 -5.91
N GLN A 120 -10.48 -10.74 -5.31
CA GLN A 120 -11.75 -10.48 -5.99
C GLN A 120 -11.87 -9.02 -6.43
N GLN A 121 -11.49 -8.08 -5.57
CA GLN A 121 -11.44 -6.66 -5.90
C GLN A 121 -10.50 -6.37 -7.07
N MET A 122 -9.34 -7.03 -7.12
CA MET A 122 -8.39 -6.90 -8.23
C MET A 122 -8.91 -7.46 -9.57
N GLN A 123 -9.82 -8.42 -9.55
CA GLN A 123 -10.42 -9.00 -10.76
C GLN A 123 -11.58 -8.17 -11.30
N GLN A 124 -12.14 -7.27 -10.50
CA GLN A 124 -13.26 -6.44 -10.92
C GLN A 124 -12.84 -5.49 -12.05
N ARG A 125 -13.67 -5.43 -13.07
CA ARG A 125 -13.52 -4.50 -14.19
C ARG A 125 -14.54 -3.39 -14.11
N TYR A 126 -14.13 -2.21 -14.51
CA TYR A 126 -14.93 -0.99 -14.43
C TYR A 126 -14.93 -0.29 -15.80
N GLN A 127 -16.06 0.28 -16.17
CA GLN A 127 -16.16 1.17 -17.32
C GLN A 127 -15.76 2.58 -16.91
N ILE A 128 -14.80 3.19 -17.62
CA ILE A 128 -14.39 4.57 -17.45
C ILE A 128 -14.43 5.25 -18.81
N GLY A 129 -15.50 5.98 -19.09
CA GLY A 129 -15.78 6.46 -20.45
C GLY A 129 -15.86 5.28 -21.42
N GLU A 130 -15.08 5.30 -22.49
CA GLU A 130 -15.02 4.21 -23.48
C GLU A 130 -14.04 3.08 -23.11
N ARG A 131 -13.38 3.18 -21.95
CA ARG A 131 -12.28 2.26 -21.56
C ARG A 131 -12.72 1.32 -20.45
N LEU A 132 -12.31 0.06 -20.59
CA LEU A 132 -12.34 -0.90 -19.48
C LEU A 132 -11.07 -0.77 -18.67
N ASP A 133 -11.20 -0.60 -17.35
CA ASP A 133 -10.09 -0.59 -16.42
C ASP A 133 -10.26 -1.62 -15.30
N GLN A 134 -9.18 -1.93 -14.66
CA GLN A 134 -9.07 -2.89 -13.57
C GLN A 134 -8.06 -2.35 -12.55
N ARG A 135 -8.39 -2.45 -11.27
CA ARG A 135 -7.48 -2.08 -10.19
C ARG A 135 -6.64 -3.28 -9.80
N ASN A 136 -5.47 -3.40 -10.35
CA ASN A 136 -4.55 -4.50 -10.03
C ASN A 136 -3.18 -4.04 -9.53
N ARG A 137 -3.05 -2.77 -9.16
CA ARG A 137 -1.84 -2.20 -8.60
C ARG A 137 -2.05 -1.89 -7.12
N LEU A 138 -1.39 -2.67 -6.26
CA LEU A 138 -1.32 -2.42 -4.82
C LEU A 138 -0.23 -1.36 -4.56
N TYR A 139 -0.62 -0.19 -4.10
CA TYR A 139 0.30 0.93 -3.93
C TYR A 139 0.43 1.33 -2.47
N PHE A 140 1.67 1.51 -2.01
CA PHE A 140 2.03 1.93 -0.67
C PHE A 140 2.63 3.32 -0.73
N GLY A 141 1.85 4.30 -0.29
CA GLY A 141 2.25 5.70 -0.23
C GLY A 141 2.72 6.10 1.14
N LEU A 142 3.88 6.77 1.22
CA LEU A 142 4.40 7.40 2.42
C LEU A 142 4.47 8.91 2.20
N ALA A 143 3.92 9.70 3.13
CA ALA A 143 3.97 11.15 3.10
C ALA A 143 4.68 11.69 4.36
N PRO A 144 5.17 12.94 4.34
CA PRO A 144 5.83 13.57 5.48
C PRO A 144 5.05 13.45 6.79
N GLY A 145 5.78 13.25 7.89
CA GLY A 145 5.21 12.95 9.21
C GLY A 145 4.71 11.52 9.34
N SER A 146 5.33 10.58 8.60
CA SER A 146 5.05 9.13 8.64
C SER A 146 3.61 8.71 8.25
N TYR A 147 2.82 9.59 7.66
CA TYR A 147 1.51 9.21 7.16
C TYR A 147 1.62 8.22 6.00
N TYR A 148 0.82 7.18 6.03
CA TYR A 148 0.76 6.24 4.92
C TYR A 148 -0.67 5.96 4.46
N GLU A 149 -0.80 5.61 3.20
CA GLU A 149 -1.98 4.94 2.66
C GLU A 149 -1.58 3.72 1.85
N VAL A 150 -2.42 2.71 1.93
CA VAL A 150 -2.39 1.56 1.02
C VAL A 150 -3.62 1.68 0.15
N VAL A 151 -3.40 1.76 -1.15
CA VAL A 151 -4.48 1.96 -2.12
C VAL A 151 -4.41 0.94 -3.25
N LEU A 152 -5.55 0.52 -3.72
CA LEU A 152 -5.66 -0.30 -4.92
C LEU A 152 -5.95 0.61 -6.11
N MET A 153 -5.01 0.67 -7.05
CA MET A 153 -5.01 1.57 -8.19
C MET A 153 -5.26 0.85 -9.50
N GLY A 154 -5.87 1.56 -10.45
CA GLY A 154 -5.93 1.16 -11.86
C GLY A 154 -4.66 1.51 -12.64
N ARG A 155 -4.72 1.38 -13.96
CA ARG A 155 -3.58 1.59 -14.85
C ARG A 155 -3.11 3.04 -14.97
N GLY A 156 -4.00 4.00 -14.81
CA GLY A 156 -3.69 5.41 -14.96
C GLY A 156 -3.80 6.18 -13.66
N LEU A 157 -2.74 6.88 -13.26
CA LEU A 157 -2.79 7.82 -12.14
C LEU A 157 -3.86 8.88 -12.41
N GLY A 158 -4.82 9.02 -11.50
CA GLY A 158 -5.91 9.99 -11.60
C GLY A 158 -6.98 9.68 -12.66
N VAL A 159 -6.89 8.56 -13.38
CA VAL A 159 -7.87 8.14 -14.40
C VAL A 159 -8.86 7.12 -13.84
N SER A 160 -8.37 6.21 -13.00
CA SER A 160 -9.21 5.28 -12.25
C SER A 160 -9.29 5.74 -10.81
N PRO A 161 -10.46 5.75 -10.17
CA PRO A 161 -10.54 6.09 -8.77
C PRO A 161 -9.77 5.07 -7.93
N ASP A 162 -8.92 5.60 -7.05
CA ASP A 162 -8.16 4.81 -6.09
C ASP A 162 -9.09 4.27 -5.01
N LEU A 163 -8.97 3.00 -4.69
CA LEU A 163 -9.66 2.39 -3.57
C LEU A 163 -8.73 2.37 -2.36
N LEU A 164 -9.09 3.11 -1.32
CA LEU A 164 -8.35 3.09 -0.06
C LEU A 164 -8.56 1.75 0.64
N LEU A 165 -7.46 1.06 0.95
CA LEU A 165 -7.48 -0.20 1.70
C LEU A 165 -7.10 0.01 3.16
N ALA A 166 -6.11 0.83 3.43
CA ALA A 166 -5.65 1.16 4.77
C ALA A 166 -4.96 2.52 4.82
N ARG A 167 -4.91 3.13 6.01
CA ARG A 167 -4.12 4.33 6.30
C ARG A 167 -3.70 4.35 7.76
N GLY A 168 -2.69 5.14 8.07
CA GLY A 168 -2.23 5.34 9.44
C GLY A 168 -0.93 6.11 9.51
N ILE A 169 -0.29 5.97 10.66
CA ILE A 169 1.05 6.46 10.94
C ILE A 169 2.00 5.26 10.93
N ALA A 170 3.01 5.30 10.09
CA ALA A 170 4.01 4.26 9.98
C ALA A 170 4.96 4.28 11.20
N GLU A 171 5.41 3.10 11.61
CA GLU A 171 6.35 2.91 12.71
C GLU A 171 7.76 3.37 12.29
N GLU A 172 8.43 4.19 13.10
CA GLU A 172 9.83 4.52 12.87
C GLU A 172 10.71 3.30 13.09
N VAL A 173 11.58 3.00 12.14
CA VAL A 173 12.51 1.87 12.22
C VAL A 173 13.85 2.35 12.75
N THR A 174 14.23 1.85 13.91
CA THR A 174 15.50 2.17 14.59
C THR A 174 16.43 0.96 14.73
N ASP A 175 15.92 -0.24 14.45
CA ASP A 175 16.64 -1.52 14.47
C ASP A 175 17.38 -1.71 13.15
N ASP A 176 18.55 -1.16 13.01
CA ASP A 176 19.19 -1.06 11.73
C ASP A 176 20.15 -2.21 11.41
N TRP A 177 20.03 -2.76 10.21
CA TRP A 177 21.05 -3.61 9.59
C TRP A 177 22.16 -2.80 8.92
N TYR A 178 21.99 -1.49 8.75
CA TYR A 178 23.09 -0.56 8.47
C TYR A 178 23.82 -0.16 9.75
N ASP A 179 25.00 0.42 9.64
CA ASP A 179 25.76 0.86 10.79
C ASP A 179 24.95 1.84 11.65
N LYS A 180 24.51 1.37 12.82
CA LYS A 180 23.71 2.16 13.79
C LYS A 180 24.34 3.48 14.19
N LYS A 181 25.66 3.66 13.96
CA LYS A 181 26.39 4.89 14.24
C LYS A 181 26.24 5.93 13.16
N VAL A 182 25.75 5.56 11.98
CA VAL A 182 25.57 6.48 10.85
C VAL A 182 24.11 6.93 10.81
N PRO A 183 23.82 8.24 10.91
CA PRO A 183 22.45 8.76 10.77
C PRO A 183 21.79 8.33 9.46
N VAL A 184 20.48 8.07 9.48
CA VAL A 184 19.69 7.68 8.29
C VAL A 184 19.94 8.65 7.14
N ALA A 185 19.95 9.96 7.40
CA ALA A 185 20.20 10.97 6.38
C ALA A 185 21.51 10.72 5.61
N ARG A 186 22.60 10.40 6.32
CA ARG A 186 23.89 10.12 5.70
C ARG A 186 23.92 8.78 4.97
N GLN A 187 23.22 7.76 5.50
CA GLN A 187 23.16 6.45 4.86
C GLN A 187 22.51 6.52 3.47
N TYR A 188 21.54 7.42 3.28
CA TYR A 188 20.78 7.57 2.03
C TYR A 188 21.15 8.83 1.24
N GLY A 189 22.21 9.55 1.65
CA GLY A 189 22.69 10.73 0.91
C GLY A 189 21.73 11.92 0.91
N ILE A 190 20.88 12.04 1.93
CA ILE A 190 19.88 13.12 2.08
C ILE A 190 20.29 14.20 3.08
N ASP A 191 21.58 14.26 3.41
CA ASP A 191 22.12 15.29 4.32
C ASP A 191 21.86 16.71 3.83
N ASP A 192 21.93 16.92 2.53
CA ASP A 192 21.75 18.24 1.89
C ASP A 192 20.27 18.60 1.62
N PHE A 193 19.31 17.77 2.01
CA PHE A 193 17.88 17.97 1.74
C PHE A 193 17.39 19.37 2.17
N ASP A 194 17.75 19.80 3.38
CA ASP A 194 17.34 21.13 3.86
C ASP A 194 18.00 22.27 3.09
N LYS A 195 19.22 22.08 2.64
CA LYS A 195 19.91 23.07 1.82
C LYS A 195 19.24 23.22 0.46
N GLU A 196 18.71 22.13 -0.09
CA GLU A 196 18.07 22.12 -1.39
C GLU A 196 16.60 22.58 -1.32
N TYR A 197 15.85 22.09 -0.33
CA TYR A 197 14.40 22.26 -0.26
C TYR A 197 13.90 23.04 0.96
N GLY A 198 14.78 23.39 1.93
CA GLY A 198 14.35 24.01 3.18
C GLY A 198 13.60 25.32 3.00
N ASP A 199 14.00 26.16 2.07
CA ASP A 199 13.32 27.43 1.80
C ASP A 199 11.97 27.22 1.10
N LEU A 200 11.84 26.20 0.26
CA LEU A 200 10.58 25.80 -0.35
C LEU A 200 9.55 25.41 0.74
N PHE A 201 9.93 24.57 1.68
CA PHE A 201 9.03 24.12 2.73
C PHE A 201 8.73 25.18 3.79
N LYS A 202 9.64 26.15 4.02
CA LYS A 202 9.34 27.35 4.84
C LYS A 202 8.29 28.23 4.17
N GLN A 203 8.42 28.44 2.85
CA GLN A 203 7.50 29.29 2.08
C GLN A 203 6.15 28.62 1.86
N TYR A 204 6.13 27.30 1.68
CA TYR A 204 4.95 26.48 1.43
C TYR A 204 4.84 25.36 2.46
N PRO A 205 4.40 25.67 3.68
CA PRO A 205 4.24 24.64 4.70
C PRO A 205 3.26 23.56 4.25
N ILE A 206 3.61 22.32 4.56
CA ILE A 206 2.89 21.11 4.16
C ILE A 206 2.23 20.46 5.37
N PRO A 207 1.17 19.66 5.16
CA PRO A 207 0.61 18.82 6.21
C PRO A 207 1.61 17.78 6.70
N LEU A 208 1.46 17.35 7.95
CA LEU A 208 2.26 16.29 8.54
C LEU A 208 1.36 15.24 9.21
N GLY A 209 1.77 14.00 9.17
CA GLY A 209 1.03 12.92 9.83
C GLY A 209 -0.41 12.82 9.35
N MET A 210 -1.34 12.66 10.26
CA MET A 210 -2.76 12.46 9.94
C MET A 210 -3.46 13.66 9.28
N ASP A 211 -2.83 14.85 9.27
CA ASP A 211 -3.38 16.03 8.56
C ASP A 211 -3.43 15.81 7.03
N TRP A 212 -2.72 14.82 6.53
CA TRP A 212 -2.84 14.38 5.15
C TRP A 212 -4.17 13.70 4.82
N ALA A 213 -4.80 13.03 5.78
CA ALA A 213 -5.98 12.20 5.53
C ALA A 213 -7.13 12.96 4.84
N PRO A 214 -7.61 14.12 5.35
CA PRO A 214 -8.70 14.86 4.71
C PRO A 214 -8.34 15.36 3.30
N ILE A 215 -7.05 15.66 3.06
CA ILE A 215 -6.57 16.13 1.76
C ILE A 215 -6.58 14.98 0.73
N MET A 216 -6.13 13.80 1.13
CA MET A 216 -6.13 12.63 0.27
C MET A 216 -7.56 12.11 0.03
N ASP A 217 -8.47 12.27 1.00
CA ASP A 217 -9.90 11.99 0.82
C ASP A 217 -10.54 12.95 -0.19
N ALA A 218 -10.24 14.25 -0.11
CA ALA A 218 -10.70 15.23 -1.08
C ALA A 218 -10.16 14.93 -2.49
N TYR A 219 -8.92 14.52 -2.60
CA TYR A 219 -8.35 14.08 -3.88
C TYR A 219 -9.13 12.89 -4.46
N ARG A 220 -9.39 11.83 -3.68
CA ARG A 220 -10.17 10.67 -4.13
C ARG A 220 -11.60 11.04 -4.49
N ALA A 221 -12.24 11.92 -3.73
CA ALA A 221 -13.61 12.37 -4.01
C ALA A 221 -13.74 13.11 -5.35
N ASN A 222 -12.65 13.73 -5.82
CA ASN A 222 -12.60 14.45 -7.09
C ASN A 222 -12.09 13.60 -8.26
N GLN A 223 -11.73 12.33 -8.03
CA GLN A 223 -11.38 11.42 -9.11
C GLN A 223 -12.61 11.08 -9.96
N PRO A 224 -12.43 10.70 -11.23
CA PRO A 224 -13.54 10.26 -12.07
C PRO A 224 -14.33 9.16 -11.38
N LYS A 225 -15.65 9.33 -11.32
CA LYS A 225 -16.53 8.28 -10.80
C LYS A 225 -16.60 7.18 -11.87
N THR A 226 -16.19 6.00 -11.50
CA THR A 226 -16.47 4.81 -12.29
C THR A 226 -17.96 4.53 -12.21
N ASP A 227 -18.54 3.95 -13.26
CA ASP A 227 -19.77 3.20 -13.09
C ASP A 227 -19.56 2.25 -11.92
N GLN A 228 -20.36 2.43 -10.86
CA GLN A 228 -20.13 1.75 -9.58
C GLN A 228 -20.43 0.26 -9.64
N GLN A 229 -20.85 -0.24 -10.78
CA GLN A 229 -21.12 -1.66 -10.98
C GLN A 229 -19.99 -2.31 -11.78
N PRO A 230 -19.34 -3.32 -11.19
CA PRO A 230 -18.38 -4.12 -11.93
C PRO A 230 -19.08 -4.77 -13.14
N ILE A 231 -18.44 -4.71 -14.28
CA ILE A 231 -18.90 -5.45 -15.46
C ILE A 231 -18.60 -6.93 -15.20
N LYS A 232 -19.65 -7.76 -15.27
CA LYS A 232 -19.55 -9.21 -15.07
C LYS A 232 -18.80 -9.89 -16.21
#